data_679fcb67ec0436b0fe4fe8ff2cebb71c
#
_entry.id   679fcb67ec0436b0fe4fe8ff2cebb71c
#
_cell.length_a   1.000
_cell.length_b   1.000
_cell.length_c   1.000
_cell.angle_alpha   90.00
_cell.angle_beta   90.00
_cell.angle_gamma   90.00
#
_symmetry.space_group_name_H-M   'P 1'
#
loop_
_entity.id
_entity.type
_entity.pdbx_description
1 polymer ?
#
loop_
_entity_poly.entity_id
_entity_poly.type
_entity_poly.pdbx_seq_one_letter_code
_entity_poly.pdbx_strand_id
1 'polypeptide(L)'
;MDFAAIRNAAEAYKPAMVKFLRDMIAIPSESCEEEGVVKRIAEELKALGYDKVEFDKLGNVIGWMGEGDKIIAIDSHIDTVGIGNIENWEADPYKGYETDDIIYGRGGSDQEGGMAAAAYGVKIMKDLDLLPKGYKMMVVGSVQEEDCDGMCWQSIVNEYFNGPEDARSKIEFVISTEPTDGGIYRGHRGRMETVSYTHLRAHET
;
A
#
# COMPACT_ATOMS: atom_id res chain seq x y z
N MET A 1 22.01 -8.94 -13.25
CA MET A 1 20.83 -8.03 -13.21
C MET A 1 21.27 -6.68 -13.77
N ASP A 2 20.55 -6.14 -14.73
CA ASP A 2 20.86 -4.84 -15.33
C ASP A 2 20.12 -3.72 -14.61
N PHE A 3 20.79 -3.09 -13.64
CA PHE A 3 20.23 -1.98 -12.88
C PHE A 3 19.98 -0.71 -13.72
N ALA A 4 20.72 -0.52 -14.84
CA ALA A 4 20.48 0.60 -15.73
C ALA A 4 19.15 0.41 -16.48
N ALA A 5 18.85 -0.79 -16.95
CA ALA A 5 17.57 -1.10 -17.56
C ALA A 5 16.39 -0.89 -16.59
N ILE A 6 16.54 -1.30 -15.33
CA ILE A 6 15.51 -1.08 -14.29
C ILE A 6 15.29 0.43 -14.07
N ARG A 7 16.37 1.20 -13.92
CA ARG A 7 16.28 2.66 -13.74
C ARG A 7 15.60 3.33 -14.94
N ASN A 8 15.99 2.98 -16.15
CA ASN A 8 15.40 3.55 -17.35
C ASN A 8 13.90 3.22 -17.46
N ALA A 9 13.50 2.01 -17.09
CA ALA A 9 12.09 1.63 -17.06
C ALA A 9 11.33 2.42 -15.99
N ALA A 10 11.91 2.62 -14.79
CA ALA A 10 11.32 3.42 -13.73
C ALA A 10 11.13 4.89 -14.17
N GLU A 11 12.14 5.49 -14.80
CA GLU A 11 12.02 6.85 -15.35
C GLU A 11 10.95 6.94 -16.44
N ALA A 12 10.83 5.93 -17.28
CA ALA A 12 9.79 5.90 -18.31
C ALA A 12 8.37 5.83 -17.71
N TYR A 13 8.20 5.14 -16.59
CA TYR A 13 6.93 5.05 -15.88
C TYR A 13 6.66 6.21 -14.92
N LYS A 14 7.67 7.04 -14.58
CA LYS A 14 7.55 8.14 -13.60
C LYS A 14 6.31 9.00 -13.79
N PRO A 15 5.96 9.49 -15.01
CA PRO A 15 4.77 10.34 -15.17
C PRO A 15 3.45 9.62 -14.82
N ALA A 16 3.32 8.35 -15.18
CA ALA A 16 2.13 7.56 -14.88
C ALA A 16 2.05 7.21 -13.40
N MET A 17 3.17 6.86 -12.79
CA MET A 17 3.27 6.56 -11.36
C MET A 17 2.96 7.80 -10.50
N VAL A 18 3.49 8.96 -10.87
CA VAL A 18 3.19 10.25 -10.21
C VAL A 18 1.71 10.56 -10.33
N LYS A 19 1.13 10.40 -11.53
CA LYS A 19 -0.31 10.60 -11.72
C LYS A 19 -1.13 9.67 -10.84
N PHE A 20 -0.78 8.40 -10.77
CA PHE A 20 -1.47 7.41 -9.95
C PHE A 20 -1.42 7.79 -8.46
N LEU A 21 -0.25 8.17 -7.94
CA LEU A 21 -0.12 8.66 -6.56
C LEU A 21 -0.97 9.92 -6.32
N ARG A 22 -0.95 10.87 -7.25
CA ARG A 22 -1.79 12.07 -7.16
C ARG A 22 -3.29 11.75 -7.16
N ASP A 23 -3.71 10.78 -7.96
CA ASP A 23 -5.10 10.33 -8.00
C ASP A 23 -5.53 9.70 -6.67
N MET A 24 -4.64 8.93 -5.99
CA MET A 24 -4.91 8.36 -4.67
C MET A 24 -5.01 9.44 -3.61
N ILE A 25 -4.02 10.33 -3.48
CA ILE A 25 -4.02 11.47 -2.56
C ILE A 25 -5.30 12.31 -2.67
N ALA A 26 -5.86 12.44 -3.88
CA ALA A 26 -7.07 13.23 -4.11
C ALA A 26 -8.35 12.56 -3.61
N ILE A 27 -8.29 11.31 -3.19
CA ILE A 27 -9.42 10.54 -2.68
C ILE A 27 -9.26 10.39 -1.17
N PRO A 28 -10.05 11.08 -0.33
CA PRO A 28 -10.00 10.85 1.11
C PRO A 28 -10.21 9.38 1.43
N SER A 29 -9.34 8.82 2.27
CA SER A 29 -9.29 7.38 2.57
C SER A 29 -8.98 7.13 4.05
N GLU A 30 -9.67 7.82 4.96
CA GLU A 30 -9.54 7.49 6.38
C GLU A 30 -9.97 6.04 6.63
N SER A 31 -9.41 5.42 7.67
CA SER A 31 -9.71 4.02 8.01
C SER A 31 -11.23 3.77 8.04
N CYS A 32 -11.68 2.69 7.43
CA CYS A 32 -13.08 2.31 7.18
C CYS A 32 -13.80 3.13 6.08
N GLU A 33 -13.12 4.05 5.39
CA GLU A 33 -13.69 4.86 4.29
C GLU A 33 -12.88 4.72 2.97
N GLU A 34 -12.14 3.62 2.80
CA GLU A 34 -11.16 3.43 1.72
C GLU A 34 -11.77 3.00 0.38
N GLU A 35 -13.09 2.81 0.27
CA GLU A 35 -13.72 2.26 -0.93
C GLU A 35 -13.31 3.00 -2.23
N GLY A 36 -13.17 4.31 -2.16
CA GLY A 36 -12.80 5.15 -3.30
C GLY A 36 -11.39 4.85 -3.80
N VAL A 37 -10.41 4.87 -2.90
CA VAL A 37 -9.00 4.62 -3.24
C VAL A 37 -8.76 3.17 -3.63
N VAL A 38 -9.41 2.21 -2.97
CA VAL A 38 -9.37 0.78 -3.33
C VAL A 38 -9.82 0.54 -4.77
N LYS A 39 -10.90 1.18 -5.19
CA LYS A 39 -11.37 1.10 -6.60
C LYS A 39 -10.36 1.69 -7.56
N ARG A 40 -9.79 2.86 -7.24
CA ARG A 40 -8.78 3.51 -8.07
C ARG A 40 -7.53 2.64 -8.24
N ILE A 41 -7.07 1.98 -7.15
CA ILE A 41 -5.95 1.05 -7.19
C ILE A 41 -6.28 -0.16 -8.07
N ALA A 42 -7.47 -0.74 -7.92
CA ALA A 42 -7.88 -1.88 -8.73
C ALA A 42 -7.93 -1.54 -10.24
N GLU A 43 -8.34 -0.33 -10.60
CA GLU A 43 -8.31 0.16 -11.97
C GLU A 43 -6.87 0.26 -12.50
N GLU A 44 -5.96 0.82 -11.70
CA GLU A 44 -4.55 0.94 -12.08
C GLU A 44 -3.89 -0.42 -12.27
N LEU A 45 -4.05 -1.35 -11.33
CA LEU A 45 -3.49 -2.69 -11.44
C LEU A 45 -3.98 -3.42 -12.69
N LYS A 46 -5.27 -3.29 -13.04
CA LYS A 46 -5.83 -3.83 -14.30
C LYS A 46 -5.20 -3.16 -15.51
N ALA A 47 -5.06 -1.83 -15.51
CA ALA A 47 -4.44 -1.09 -16.61
C ALA A 47 -2.96 -1.46 -16.81
N LEU A 48 -2.25 -1.74 -15.73
CA LEU A 48 -0.87 -2.24 -15.74
C LEU A 48 -0.74 -3.69 -16.22
N GLY A 49 -1.86 -4.40 -16.42
CA GLY A 49 -1.87 -5.77 -16.92
C GLY A 49 -1.50 -6.80 -15.86
N TYR A 50 -1.92 -6.59 -14.62
CA TYR A 50 -1.90 -7.64 -13.61
C TYR A 50 -2.76 -8.82 -14.03
N ASP A 51 -2.30 -10.02 -13.78
CA ASP A 51 -2.94 -11.25 -14.27
C ASP A 51 -4.30 -11.49 -13.58
N LYS A 52 -4.43 -11.04 -12.32
CA LYS A 52 -5.67 -11.05 -11.56
C LYS A 52 -5.71 -9.87 -10.58
N VAL A 53 -6.88 -9.25 -10.43
CA VAL A 53 -7.15 -8.22 -9.41
C VAL A 53 -8.45 -8.56 -8.73
N GLU A 54 -8.43 -8.67 -7.42
CA GLU A 54 -9.56 -9.07 -6.60
C GLU A 54 -9.59 -8.34 -5.26
N PHE A 55 -10.68 -8.50 -4.53
CA PHE A 55 -10.85 -7.98 -3.19
C PHE A 55 -11.07 -9.13 -2.23
N ASP A 56 -10.54 -9.04 -1.03
CA ASP A 56 -10.92 -9.95 0.05
C ASP A 56 -12.22 -9.46 0.73
N LYS A 57 -12.66 -10.17 1.77
CA LYS A 57 -13.91 -9.84 2.46
C LYS A 57 -13.83 -8.56 3.30
N LEU A 58 -12.65 -8.16 3.74
CA LEU A 58 -12.44 -6.93 4.49
C LEU A 58 -12.42 -5.70 3.59
N GLY A 59 -12.04 -5.89 2.31
CA GLY A 59 -11.92 -4.81 1.33
C GLY A 59 -10.49 -4.57 0.84
N ASN A 60 -9.52 -5.35 1.31
CA ASN A 60 -8.16 -5.28 0.76
C ASN A 60 -8.19 -5.55 -0.75
N VAL A 61 -7.47 -4.74 -1.53
CA VAL A 61 -7.25 -4.98 -2.95
C VAL A 61 -5.99 -5.82 -3.15
N ILE A 62 -6.11 -6.89 -3.92
CA ILE A 62 -5.03 -7.85 -4.15
C ILE A 62 -4.77 -7.98 -5.64
N GLY A 63 -3.57 -7.61 -6.08
CA GLY A 63 -3.09 -7.78 -7.44
C GLY A 63 -2.08 -8.91 -7.55
N TRP A 64 -2.27 -9.76 -8.56
CA TRP A 64 -1.42 -10.90 -8.83
C TRP A 64 -0.65 -10.75 -10.13
N MET A 65 0.63 -11.11 -10.15
CA MET A 65 1.46 -11.11 -11.36
C MET A 65 2.49 -12.23 -11.32
N GLY A 66 2.59 -12.98 -12.44
CA GLY A 66 3.49 -14.10 -12.58
C GLY A 66 2.88 -15.44 -12.17
N GLU A 67 3.65 -16.50 -12.34
CA GLU A 67 3.20 -17.90 -12.16
C GLU A 67 4.13 -18.65 -11.21
N GLY A 68 3.56 -19.35 -10.24
CA GLY A 68 4.29 -20.18 -9.29
C GLY A 68 3.47 -20.56 -8.07
N ASP A 69 4.00 -21.52 -7.32
CA ASP A 69 3.38 -22.02 -6.10
C ASP A 69 3.76 -21.19 -4.87
N LYS A 70 4.88 -20.46 -4.96
CA LYS A 70 5.37 -19.58 -3.91
C LYS A 70 4.97 -18.13 -4.17
N ILE A 71 4.82 -17.35 -3.11
CA ILE A 71 4.37 -15.98 -3.12
C ILE A 71 5.43 -15.08 -2.50
N ILE A 72 5.73 -13.99 -3.19
CA ILE A 72 6.36 -12.81 -2.61
C ILE A 72 5.29 -11.75 -2.53
N ALA A 73 4.93 -11.33 -1.33
CA ALA A 73 3.94 -10.30 -1.11
C ALA A 73 4.61 -8.94 -0.91
N ILE A 74 3.98 -7.90 -1.46
CA ILE A 74 4.33 -6.51 -1.18
C ILE A 74 3.07 -5.86 -0.64
N ASP A 75 3.16 -5.32 0.55
CA ASP A 75 2.07 -4.73 1.29
C ASP A 75 2.26 -3.22 1.41
N SER A 76 1.19 -2.50 1.12
CA SER A 76 1.09 -1.05 1.30
C SER A 76 -0.30 -0.76 1.83
N HIS A 77 -0.40 -0.20 3.03
CA HIS A 77 -1.71 0.26 3.48
C HIS A 77 -2.16 1.48 2.68
N ILE A 78 -3.45 1.63 2.52
CA ILE A 78 -4.03 2.65 1.66
C ILE A 78 -5.02 3.55 2.40
N ASP A 79 -5.27 3.24 3.65
CA ASP A 79 -5.92 4.16 4.55
C ASP A 79 -4.92 5.21 5.07
N THR A 80 -5.45 6.33 5.49
CA THR A 80 -4.68 7.45 6.02
C THR A 80 -5.32 7.96 7.30
N VAL A 81 -4.50 8.52 8.20
CA VAL A 81 -5.04 9.29 9.31
C VAL A 81 -5.71 10.56 8.82
N GLY A 82 -6.68 11.05 9.58
CA GLY A 82 -7.37 12.30 9.29
C GLY A 82 -6.43 13.50 9.13
N ILE A 83 -6.86 14.51 8.39
CA ILE A 83 -6.05 15.71 8.13
C ILE A 83 -5.90 16.65 9.33
N GLY A 84 -6.69 16.45 10.38
CA GLY A 84 -6.67 17.33 11.56
C GLY A 84 -7.06 18.75 11.24
N ASN A 85 -6.36 19.74 11.83
CA ASN A 85 -6.63 21.14 11.54
C ASN A 85 -6.01 21.55 10.20
N ILE A 86 -6.87 21.92 9.25
CA ILE A 86 -6.47 22.34 7.89
C ILE A 86 -5.51 23.54 7.89
N GLU A 87 -5.55 24.40 8.90
CA GLU A 87 -4.66 25.55 9.02
C GLU A 87 -3.19 25.18 9.27
N ASN A 88 -2.92 23.93 9.67
CA ASN A 88 -1.57 23.43 9.85
C ASN A 88 -0.91 22.94 8.57
N TRP A 89 -1.64 22.90 7.46
CA TRP A 89 -1.14 22.44 6.18
C TRP A 89 -0.64 23.60 5.32
N GLU A 90 0.50 23.42 4.64
CA GLU A 90 1.05 24.41 3.70
C GLU A 90 0.21 24.54 2.43
N ALA A 91 -0.51 23.48 2.07
CA ALA A 91 -1.45 23.43 0.95
C ALA A 91 -2.61 22.51 1.30
N ASP A 92 -3.66 22.48 0.49
CA ASP A 92 -4.77 21.56 0.63
C ASP A 92 -4.24 20.10 0.64
N PRO A 93 -4.48 19.31 1.71
CA PRO A 93 -3.88 17.97 1.86
C PRO A 93 -4.33 16.96 0.80
N TYR A 94 -5.48 17.12 0.20
CA TYR A 94 -5.99 16.24 -0.86
C TYR A 94 -5.68 16.76 -2.26
N LYS A 95 -5.63 18.05 -2.43
CA LYS A 95 -5.22 18.69 -3.68
C LYS A 95 -3.70 18.68 -3.85
N GLY A 96 -3.00 18.98 -2.78
CA GLY A 96 -1.56 19.02 -2.71
C GLY A 96 -0.90 19.83 -3.83
N TYR A 97 0.36 19.57 -4.05
CA TYR A 97 1.12 20.05 -5.20
C TYR A 97 2.20 19.05 -5.58
N GLU A 98 2.77 19.21 -6.78
CA GLU A 98 3.95 18.47 -7.21
C GLU A 98 5.01 19.41 -7.76
N THR A 99 6.26 19.01 -7.59
CA THR A 99 7.45 19.58 -8.24
C THR A 99 8.23 18.44 -8.89
N ASP A 100 9.39 18.74 -9.47
CA ASP A 100 10.26 17.69 -10.04
C ASP A 100 10.69 16.63 -9.00
N ASP A 101 10.76 17.03 -7.72
CA ASP A 101 11.31 16.21 -6.63
C ASP A 101 10.30 15.86 -5.52
N ILE A 102 9.15 16.53 -5.43
CA ILE A 102 8.24 16.42 -4.31
C ILE A 102 6.81 16.22 -4.80
N ILE A 103 6.12 15.28 -4.18
CA ILE A 103 4.66 15.15 -4.22
C ILE A 103 4.17 15.41 -2.79
N TYR A 104 3.34 16.45 -2.63
CA TYR A 104 2.81 16.88 -1.35
C TYR A 104 1.33 16.54 -1.23
N GLY A 105 0.94 15.91 -0.13
CA GLY A 105 -0.44 15.60 0.20
C GLY A 105 -0.56 14.50 1.26
N ARG A 106 -1.75 14.31 1.81
CA ARG A 106 -2.04 13.23 2.76
C ARG A 106 -1.85 11.88 2.07
N GLY A 107 -1.19 10.91 2.73
CA GLY A 107 -0.88 9.59 2.16
C GLY A 107 0.35 9.57 1.25
N GLY A 108 0.90 10.73 0.86
CA GLY A 108 2.03 10.79 -0.08
C GLY A 108 3.27 10.02 0.35
N SER A 109 3.57 9.99 1.65
CA SER A 109 4.65 9.20 2.25
C SER A 109 4.12 7.96 2.96
N ASP A 110 3.06 8.09 3.72
CA ASP A 110 2.45 7.07 4.56
C ASP A 110 1.01 6.82 4.10
N GLN A 111 0.74 5.71 3.28
CA GLN A 111 1.83 5.11 2.48
C GLN A 111 1.38 4.80 1.04
N GLU A 112 0.53 5.65 0.46
CA GLU A 112 0.10 5.53 -0.95
C GLU A 112 1.28 5.62 -1.93
N GLY A 113 2.37 6.33 -1.53
CA GLY A 113 3.62 6.35 -2.28
C GLY A 113 4.25 4.97 -2.39
N GLY A 114 4.20 4.18 -1.31
CA GLY A 114 4.59 2.78 -1.29
C GLY A 114 3.75 1.93 -2.24
N MET A 115 2.42 2.13 -2.24
CA MET A 115 1.50 1.45 -3.15
C MET A 115 1.81 1.75 -4.61
N ALA A 116 2.05 3.01 -4.95
CA ALA A 116 2.44 3.39 -6.31
C ALA A 116 3.76 2.72 -6.73
N ALA A 117 4.75 2.73 -5.84
CA ALA A 117 6.04 2.09 -6.10
C ALA A 117 5.92 0.57 -6.24
N ALA A 118 5.12 -0.09 -5.41
CA ALA A 118 4.88 -1.54 -5.48
C ALA A 118 4.20 -1.94 -6.79
N ALA A 119 3.12 -1.24 -7.17
CA ALA A 119 2.36 -1.53 -8.38
C ALA A 119 3.24 -1.43 -9.65
N TYR A 120 3.99 -0.35 -9.77
CA TYR A 120 4.87 -0.14 -10.93
C TYR A 120 6.15 -0.94 -10.85
N GLY A 121 6.69 -1.21 -9.66
CA GLY A 121 7.86 -2.06 -9.46
C GLY A 121 7.64 -3.47 -10.00
N VAL A 122 6.51 -4.10 -9.68
CA VAL A 122 6.15 -5.42 -10.19
C VAL A 122 5.87 -5.38 -11.71
N LYS A 123 5.25 -4.31 -12.21
CA LYS A 123 5.09 -4.09 -13.65
C LYS A 123 6.43 -4.05 -14.39
N ILE A 124 7.40 -3.30 -13.86
CA ILE A 124 8.75 -3.22 -14.41
C ILE A 124 9.43 -4.59 -14.39
N MET A 125 9.27 -5.35 -13.31
CA MET A 125 9.79 -6.72 -13.26
C MET A 125 9.21 -7.60 -14.37
N LYS A 126 7.91 -7.49 -14.65
CA LYS A 126 7.27 -8.22 -15.76
C LYS A 126 7.83 -7.79 -17.10
N ASP A 127 7.93 -6.49 -17.37
CA ASP A 127 8.37 -5.95 -18.65
C ASP A 127 9.83 -6.28 -18.99
N LEU A 128 10.66 -6.43 -17.95
CA LEU A 128 12.08 -6.76 -18.10
C LEU A 128 12.37 -8.26 -17.92
N ASP A 129 11.33 -9.12 -17.86
CA ASP A 129 11.47 -10.57 -17.62
C ASP A 129 12.27 -10.91 -16.35
N LEU A 130 12.01 -10.15 -15.28
CA LEU A 130 12.68 -10.29 -13.98
C LEU A 130 11.80 -10.97 -12.92
N LEU A 131 10.59 -11.40 -13.27
CA LEU A 131 9.76 -12.15 -12.33
C LEU A 131 10.45 -13.46 -11.95
N PRO A 132 10.56 -13.76 -10.65
CA PRO A 132 11.31 -14.94 -10.22
C PRO A 132 10.55 -16.22 -10.60
N LYS A 133 11.27 -17.18 -11.19
CA LYS A 133 10.68 -18.47 -11.59
C LYS A 133 10.17 -19.24 -10.37
N GLY A 134 8.96 -19.78 -10.47
CA GLY A 134 8.31 -20.52 -9.38
C GLY A 134 7.63 -19.64 -8.33
N TYR A 135 7.69 -18.34 -8.51
CA TYR A 135 7.03 -17.36 -7.64
C TYR A 135 5.99 -16.53 -8.41
N LYS A 136 4.95 -16.13 -7.72
CA LYS A 136 4.06 -15.07 -8.15
C LYS A 136 4.16 -13.91 -7.18
N MET A 137 4.01 -12.71 -7.68
CA MET A 137 3.96 -11.48 -6.91
C MET A 137 2.52 -11.23 -6.46
N MET A 138 2.36 -10.88 -5.19
CA MET A 138 1.10 -10.46 -4.58
C MET A 138 1.27 -9.02 -4.12
N VAL A 139 0.62 -8.07 -4.78
CA VAL A 139 0.59 -6.67 -4.35
C VAL A 139 -0.71 -6.43 -3.61
N VAL A 140 -0.61 -5.99 -2.38
CA VAL A 140 -1.75 -5.76 -1.48
C VAL A 140 -1.87 -4.27 -1.20
N GLY A 141 -3.04 -3.70 -1.46
CA GLY A 141 -3.46 -2.44 -0.87
C GLY A 141 -4.31 -2.78 0.34
N SER A 142 -3.73 -2.70 1.51
CA SER A 142 -4.38 -3.10 2.76
C SER A 142 -5.17 -1.96 3.36
N VAL A 143 -6.33 -2.27 3.94
CA VAL A 143 -7.25 -1.33 4.58
C VAL A 143 -7.11 -1.38 6.09
N GLN A 144 -7.50 -0.31 6.79
CA GLN A 144 -7.59 -0.26 8.25
C GLN A 144 -6.28 -0.59 9.00
N GLU A 145 -5.15 -0.11 8.49
CA GLU A 145 -3.87 -0.24 9.19
C GLU A 145 -3.80 0.74 10.35
N GLU A 146 -4.15 2.00 10.12
CA GLU A 146 -3.95 3.12 11.04
C GLU A 146 -4.76 3.01 12.34
N ASP A 147 -5.93 2.38 12.28
CA ASP A 147 -6.84 2.25 13.44
C ASP A 147 -6.88 0.85 14.05
N CYS A 148 -6.60 -0.19 13.28
CA CYS A 148 -6.94 -1.56 13.66
C CYS A 148 -5.75 -2.52 13.72
N ASP A 149 -4.55 -2.06 13.59
CA ASP A 149 -3.29 -2.80 13.85
C ASP A 149 -3.28 -4.26 13.37
N GLY A 150 -3.37 -4.45 12.05
CA GLY A 150 -3.17 -5.76 11.43
C GLY A 150 -4.45 -6.55 11.17
N MET A 151 -5.65 -5.97 11.26
CA MET A 151 -6.89 -6.64 10.84
C MET A 151 -6.84 -7.05 9.38
N CYS A 152 -6.26 -6.22 8.52
CA CYS A 152 -6.06 -6.50 7.11
C CYS A 152 -5.34 -7.84 6.88
N TRP A 153 -4.20 -8.04 7.52
CA TRP A 153 -3.44 -9.28 7.40
C TRP A 153 -4.07 -10.45 8.17
N GLN A 154 -4.81 -10.21 9.23
CA GLN A 154 -5.63 -11.26 9.86
C GLN A 154 -6.70 -11.77 8.90
N SER A 155 -7.38 -10.90 8.16
CA SER A 155 -8.33 -11.29 7.12
C SER A 155 -7.65 -12.08 6.01
N ILE A 156 -6.52 -11.59 5.48
CA ILE A 156 -5.75 -12.28 4.44
C ILE A 156 -5.33 -13.67 4.90
N VAL A 157 -4.74 -13.80 6.09
CA VAL A 157 -4.23 -15.07 6.60
C VAL A 157 -5.35 -16.05 6.91
N ASN A 158 -6.39 -15.62 7.60
CA ASN A 158 -7.41 -16.53 8.15
C ASN A 158 -8.54 -16.84 7.15
N GLU A 159 -8.87 -15.89 6.28
CA GLU A 159 -10.04 -16.03 5.41
C GLU A 159 -9.64 -16.22 3.93
N TYR A 160 -8.65 -15.46 3.45
CA TYR A 160 -8.20 -15.58 2.07
C TYR A 160 -7.31 -16.83 1.88
N PHE A 161 -6.41 -17.13 2.83
CA PHE A 161 -5.50 -18.30 2.83
C PHE A 161 -5.96 -19.48 3.70
N ASN A 162 -7.17 -19.52 4.16
CA ASN A 162 -7.66 -20.62 5.02
C ASN A 162 -6.83 -20.88 6.29
N GLY A 163 -6.15 -19.89 6.82
CA GLY A 163 -5.44 -19.96 8.08
C GLY A 163 -3.92 -19.84 7.98
N PRO A 164 -3.24 -19.72 9.15
CA PRO A 164 -1.81 -19.43 9.21
C PRO A 164 -0.90 -20.50 8.58
N GLU A 165 -1.29 -21.76 8.63
CA GLU A 165 -0.50 -22.86 8.04
C GLU A 165 -0.52 -22.80 6.51
N ASP A 166 -1.69 -22.55 5.91
CA ASP A 166 -1.82 -22.41 4.47
C ASP A 166 -1.08 -21.16 3.98
N ALA A 167 -1.24 -20.02 4.62
CA ALA A 167 -0.51 -18.80 4.30
C ALA A 167 1.01 -19.02 4.38
N ARG A 168 1.51 -19.59 5.48
CA ARG A 168 2.93 -19.87 5.71
C ARG A 168 3.50 -20.85 4.69
N SER A 169 2.71 -21.81 4.20
CA SER A 169 3.15 -22.77 3.19
C SER A 169 3.39 -22.13 1.83
N LYS A 170 2.72 -21.01 1.53
CA LYS A 170 2.72 -20.32 0.22
C LYS A 170 3.55 -19.06 0.23
N ILE A 171 3.39 -18.21 1.25
CA ILE A 171 4.08 -16.91 1.33
C ILE A 171 5.51 -17.14 1.84
N GLU A 172 6.50 -16.80 1.00
CA GLU A 172 7.91 -16.91 1.35
C GLU A 172 8.32 -15.73 2.25
N PHE A 173 7.95 -14.52 1.89
CA PHE A 173 8.10 -13.32 2.71
C PHE A 173 7.18 -12.19 2.27
N VAL A 174 7.04 -11.20 3.12
CA VAL A 174 6.28 -9.97 2.88
C VAL A 174 7.23 -8.79 2.95
N ILE A 175 7.12 -7.88 1.99
CA ILE A 175 7.77 -6.56 2.01
C ILE A 175 6.68 -5.57 2.36
N SER A 176 6.74 -4.95 3.54
CA SER A 176 5.93 -3.78 3.85
C SER A 176 6.65 -2.53 3.38
N THR A 177 5.92 -1.60 2.78
CA THR A 177 6.49 -0.38 2.19
C THR A 177 6.41 0.83 3.11
N GLU A 178 6.32 0.60 4.41
CA GLU A 178 6.34 1.64 5.44
C GLU A 178 7.50 2.63 5.27
N PRO A 179 7.30 3.93 5.56
CA PRO A 179 8.37 4.92 5.49
C PRO A 179 9.45 4.63 6.52
N THR A 180 10.66 4.33 6.07
CA THR A 180 11.80 3.90 6.88
C THR A 180 13.05 4.75 6.66
N ASP A 181 12.92 5.94 6.06
CA ASP A 181 14.04 6.79 5.64
C ASP A 181 15.09 6.03 4.80
N GLY A 182 14.62 5.10 3.94
CA GLY A 182 15.47 4.26 3.09
C GLY A 182 16.14 3.09 3.82
N GLY A 183 15.81 2.86 5.08
CA GLY A 183 16.29 1.70 5.85
C GLY A 183 15.51 0.41 5.53
N ILE A 184 16.15 -0.74 5.80
CA ILE A 184 15.50 -2.04 5.74
C ILE A 184 15.34 -2.58 7.16
N TYR A 185 14.11 -2.62 7.64
CA TYR A 185 13.79 -3.20 8.94
C TYR A 185 13.39 -4.67 8.79
N ARG A 186 13.94 -5.53 9.65
CA ARG A 186 13.67 -6.99 9.64
C ARG A 186 12.66 -7.42 10.70
N GLY A 187 12.07 -6.46 11.37
CA GLY A 187 11.10 -6.68 12.42
C GLY A 187 10.82 -5.37 13.15
N HIS A 188 9.80 -5.37 13.97
CA HIS A 188 9.39 -4.23 14.77
C HIS A 188 9.09 -4.65 16.21
N ARG A 189 9.00 -3.66 17.08
CA ARG A 189 8.56 -3.85 18.48
C ARG A 189 7.03 -3.92 18.51
N GLY A 190 6.51 -4.47 19.61
CA GLY A 190 5.09 -4.33 19.91
C GLY A 190 4.72 -2.85 20.10
N ARG A 191 3.51 -2.48 19.70
CA ARG A 191 2.93 -1.15 19.88
C ARG A 191 1.90 -1.19 21.00
N MET A 192 1.84 -0.15 21.80
CA MET A 192 0.79 0.11 22.77
C MET A 192 0.38 1.57 22.65
N GLU A 193 -0.88 1.82 22.42
CA GLU A 193 -1.43 3.16 22.36
C GLU A 193 -2.11 3.52 23.67
N THR A 194 -1.92 4.75 24.11
CA THR A 194 -2.58 5.31 25.29
C THR A 194 -3.24 6.63 24.90
N VAL A 195 -4.56 6.71 25.07
CA VAL A 195 -5.31 7.94 24.87
C VAL A 195 -5.53 8.64 26.18
N SER A 196 -5.15 9.91 26.24
CA SER A 196 -5.34 10.77 27.41
C SER A 196 -6.28 11.92 27.07
N TYR A 197 -7.34 12.05 27.84
CA TYR A 197 -8.29 13.15 27.73
C TYR A 197 -8.03 14.21 28.81
N THR A 198 -7.94 15.47 28.41
CA THR A 198 -7.79 16.58 29.35
C THR A 198 -9.13 17.04 29.96
N HIS A 199 -10.24 16.69 29.30
CA HIS A 199 -11.59 17.01 29.76
C HIS A 199 -12.50 15.78 29.60
N LEU A 200 -13.03 15.31 30.73
CA LEU A 200 -14.10 14.32 30.76
C LEU A 200 -15.45 15.05 30.89
N ARG A 201 -16.44 14.63 30.12
CA ARG A 201 -17.83 15.01 30.35
C ARG A 201 -18.37 14.24 31.56
N ALA A 202 -19.34 14.82 32.26
CA ALA A 202 -19.85 14.31 33.54
C ALA A 202 -20.44 12.86 33.52
N HIS A 203 -20.49 12.20 32.37
CA HIS A 203 -21.04 10.85 32.16
C HIS A 203 -20.07 9.89 31.49
N GLU A 204 -18.79 10.22 31.43
CA GLU A 204 -17.76 9.39 30.77
C GLU A 204 -16.86 8.63 31.75
N THR A 205 -17.29 8.50 33.01
CA THR A 205 -16.61 7.73 34.07
C THR A 205 -17.42 6.50 34.46
#